data_73d5a9c14f13cefcbae3f346e7852222
#
_entry.id   73d5a9c14f13cefcbae3f346e7852222
#
_cell.length_a   1.000
_cell.length_b   1.000
_cell.length_c   1.000
_cell.angle_alpha   90.00
_cell.angle_beta   90.00
_cell.angle_gamma   90.00
#
_symmetry.space_group_name_H-M   'P 1'
#
loop_
_entity.id
_entity.type
_entity.pdbx_description
1 polymer ?
#
loop_
_entity_poly.entity_id
_entity_poly.type
_entity_poly.pdbx_seq_one_letter_code
_entity_poly.pdbx_strand_id
1 'polypeptide(L)'
;MDRIIDANSLYADMHSLRHLRIAPGGGAPYRKLLRIRRLEARRFRSVINIGSGMLAPVSRAFISHVRQPMPLLSAALFWGIIIIPWYAVLATTAHHFMMNLVWLVLAIQGMESVREVTRVFTEDCRNRIIRDALPFGRIRLLLADSVLAASILVACAGASTLLIGTGETVPTIAVRLLICAGMTLSLVATAIYDDPSYKPGAKKPGSDVAFICLCAAALLACGMDAMLGAAVMIIAPASMLYLARR
;
A
#
# COMPACT_ATOMS: atom_id res chain seq x y z
N MET A 1 -37.93 19.63 -0.41
CA MET A 1 -37.63 19.47 1.04
C MET A 1 -36.27 18.83 1.27
N ASP A 2 -35.91 17.78 0.52
CA ASP A 2 -34.64 17.04 0.67
C ASP A 2 -33.36 17.88 0.50
N ARG A 3 -33.37 18.88 -0.41
CA ARG A 3 -32.22 19.79 -0.63
C ARG A 3 -31.92 20.73 0.57
N ILE A 4 -32.92 21.04 1.38
CA ILE A 4 -32.77 21.91 2.58
C ILE A 4 -32.21 21.09 3.72
N ILE A 5 -32.62 19.83 3.84
CA ILE A 5 -32.11 18.89 4.84
C ILE A 5 -30.64 18.58 4.57
N ASP A 6 -30.27 18.38 3.30
CA ASP A 6 -28.89 18.18 2.88
C ASP A 6 -27.99 19.40 3.16
N ALA A 7 -28.51 20.63 2.96
CA ALA A 7 -27.78 21.85 3.26
C ALA A 7 -27.54 22.04 4.76
N ASN A 8 -28.52 21.73 5.60
CA ASN A 8 -28.40 21.84 7.06
C ASN A 8 -27.47 20.78 7.65
N SER A 9 -27.50 19.54 7.14
CA SER A 9 -26.53 18.50 7.51
C SER A 9 -25.12 18.91 7.10
N LEU A 10 -24.98 19.55 5.94
CA LEU A 10 -23.73 20.10 5.41
C LEU A 10 -23.15 21.19 6.32
N TYR A 11 -23.99 22.07 6.85
CA TYR A 11 -23.58 23.15 7.76
C TYR A 11 -23.17 22.61 9.14
N ALA A 12 -23.95 21.70 9.71
CA ALA A 12 -23.64 21.06 10.99
C ALA A 12 -22.32 20.30 10.96
N ASP A 13 -22.06 19.57 9.88
CA ASP A 13 -20.81 18.86 9.67
C ASP A 13 -19.62 19.79 9.40
N MET A 14 -19.82 20.91 8.67
CA MET A 14 -18.77 21.91 8.48
C MET A 14 -18.36 22.56 9.81
N HIS A 15 -19.30 22.77 10.71
CA HIS A 15 -19.01 23.30 12.03
C HIS A 15 -18.23 22.31 12.90
N SER A 16 -18.61 21.04 12.90
CA SER A 16 -17.88 19.97 13.58
C SER A 16 -16.47 19.75 13.00
N LEU A 17 -16.31 19.89 11.67
CA LEU A 17 -15.02 19.82 10.96
C LEU A 17 -14.07 20.96 11.34
N ARG A 18 -14.59 22.15 11.65
CA ARG A 18 -13.79 23.32 12.05
C ARG A 18 -13.13 23.09 13.42
N HIS A 19 -13.85 22.50 14.36
CA HIS A 19 -13.32 22.11 15.67
C HIS A 19 -12.26 20.99 15.56
N LEU A 20 -12.46 20.01 14.68
CA LEU A 20 -11.51 18.93 14.43
C LEU A 20 -10.20 19.42 13.79
N ARG A 21 -10.22 20.52 13.03
CA ARG A 21 -9.00 21.11 12.43
C ARG A 21 -8.09 21.76 13.46
N ILE A 22 -8.66 22.28 14.54
CA ILE A 22 -7.94 23.04 15.59
C ILE A 22 -7.40 22.09 16.68
N ALA A 23 -7.96 20.88 16.81
CA ALA A 23 -7.52 19.91 17.80
C ALA A 23 -6.15 19.31 17.44
N PRO A 24 -5.24 19.13 18.41
CA PRO A 24 -3.97 18.41 18.19
C PRO A 24 -4.28 17.00 17.66
N GLY A 25 -3.76 16.66 16.49
CA GLY A 25 -4.05 15.38 15.82
C GLY A 25 -5.29 15.36 14.92
N GLY A 26 -6.09 16.44 14.87
CA GLY A 26 -7.36 16.51 14.10
C GLY A 26 -7.20 16.61 12.58
N GLY A 27 -5.97 16.77 12.06
CA GLY A 27 -5.73 16.92 10.62
C GLY A 27 -6.04 15.67 9.79
N ALA A 28 -5.82 14.47 10.33
CA ALA A 28 -6.10 13.21 9.64
C ALA A 28 -7.61 12.93 9.48
N PRO A 29 -8.45 13.01 10.54
CA PRO A 29 -9.90 12.84 10.39
C PRO A 29 -10.54 13.92 9.52
N TYR A 30 -10.06 15.17 9.58
CA TYR A 30 -10.52 16.25 8.70
C TYR A 30 -10.28 15.95 7.22
N ARG A 31 -9.06 15.53 6.86
CA ARG A 31 -8.73 15.13 5.48
C ARG A 31 -9.57 13.95 5.00
N LYS A 32 -9.84 12.98 5.89
CA LYS A 32 -10.69 11.83 5.59
C LYS A 32 -12.12 12.24 5.26
N LEU A 33 -12.73 13.13 6.06
CA LEU A 33 -14.07 13.64 5.81
C LEU A 33 -14.17 14.48 4.53
N LEU A 34 -13.20 15.35 4.26
CA LEU A 34 -13.11 16.08 2.99
C LEU A 34 -13.02 15.14 1.79
N ARG A 35 -12.28 14.04 1.95
CA ARG A 35 -12.14 13.02 0.90
C ARG A 35 -13.46 12.32 0.62
N ILE A 36 -14.18 11.87 1.66
CA ILE A 36 -15.49 11.23 1.53
C ILE A 36 -16.46 12.16 0.81
N ARG A 37 -16.55 13.43 1.18
CA ARG A 37 -17.43 14.41 0.53
C ARG A 37 -17.08 14.71 -0.91
N ARG A 38 -15.77 14.79 -1.24
CA ARG A 38 -15.36 14.94 -2.65
C ARG A 38 -15.76 13.73 -3.49
N LEU A 39 -15.80 12.54 -2.90
CA LEU A 39 -16.28 11.34 -3.58
C LEU A 39 -17.79 11.35 -3.79
N GLU A 40 -18.55 11.76 -2.78
CA GLU A 40 -20.01 11.88 -2.86
C GLU A 40 -20.44 12.95 -3.90
N ALA A 41 -19.72 14.07 -3.97
CA ALA A 41 -19.97 15.12 -4.94
C ALA A 41 -19.64 14.72 -6.38
N ARG A 42 -18.75 13.75 -6.58
CA ARG A 42 -18.42 13.22 -7.89
C ARG A 42 -19.38 12.09 -8.27
N ARG A 43 -20.54 12.43 -8.87
CA ARG A 43 -21.41 11.45 -9.54
C ARG A 43 -20.69 10.88 -10.76
N PHE A 44 -19.86 9.87 -10.54
CA PHE A 44 -19.22 9.15 -11.62
C PHE A 44 -20.27 8.17 -12.19
N ARG A 45 -20.83 8.45 -13.38
CA ARG A 45 -21.52 7.43 -14.17
C ARG A 45 -20.43 6.43 -14.62
N SER A 46 -20.30 5.31 -13.93
CA SER A 46 -19.41 4.24 -14.39
C SER A 46 -20.06 3.57 -15.60
N VAL A 47 -19.54 3.90 -16.78
CA VAL A 47 -19.88 3.19 -18.03
C VAL A 47 -19.17 1.82 -18.08
N ILE A 48 -18.26 1.56 -17.15
CA ILE A 48 -17.49 0.32 -17.11
C ILE A 48 -18.38 -0.78 -16.53
N ASN A 49 -18.76 -1.70 -17.39
CA ASN A 49 -19.46 -2.91 -16.99
C ASN A 49 -18.50 -3.74 -16.14
N ILE A 50 -18.76 -3.78 -14.85
CA ILE A 50 -17.91 -4.46 -13.86
C ILE A 50 -18.06 -5.95 -14.15
N GLY A 51 -16.97 -6.62 -14.57
CA GLY A 51 -16.96 -8.05 -14.86
C GLY A 51 -17.50 -8.88 -13.69
N SER A 52 -17.99 -10.08 -13.98
CA SER A 52 -18.44 -11.03 -12.98
C SER A 52 -17.27 -11.83 -12.39
N GLY A 53 -17.45 -12.41 -11.22
CA GLY A 53 -16.45 -13.26 -10.57
C GLY A 53 -15.23 -12.50 -10.06
N MET A 54 -14.04 -13.07 -10.25
CA MET A 54 -12.76 -12.51 -9.73
C MET A 54 -12.38 -11.15 -10.31
N LEU A 55 -12.94 -10.74 -11.44
CA LEU A 55 -12.68 -9.43 -12.04
C LEU A 55 -13.45 -8.29 -11.34
N ALA A 56 -14.52 -8.60 -10.63
CA ALA A 56 -15.32 -7.59 -9.94
C ALA A 56 -14.53 -6.80 -8.89
N PRO A 57 -13.78 -7.40 -7.94
CA PRO A 57 -12.96 -6.64 -7.01
C PRO A 57 -11.83 -5.86 -7.71
N VAL A 58 -11.19 -6.42 -8.75
CA VAL A 58 -10.15 -5.70 -9.52
C VAL A 58 -10.72 -4.45 -10.18
N SER A 59 -11.87 -4.56 -10.86
CA SER A 59 -12.51 -3.41 -11.51
C SER A 59 -13.02 -2.37 -10.51
N ARG A 60 -13.47 -2.80 -9.34
CA ARG A 60 -13.83 -1.91 -8.24
C ARG A 60 -12.61 -1.13 -7.72
N ALA A 61 -11.48 -1.81 -7.51
CA ALA A 61 -10.23 -1.17 -7.13
C ALA A 61 -9.77 -0.17 -8.20
N PHE A 62 -9.83 -0.55 -9.48
CA PHE A 62 -9.54 0.35 -10.60
C PHE A 62 -10.38 1.61 -10.56
N ILE A 63 -11.71 1.49 -10.45
CA ILE A 63 -12.62 2.63 -10.36
C ILE A 63 -12.29 3.51 -9.14
N SER A 64 -11.96 2.90 -7.99
CA SER A 64 -11.56 3.64 -6.78
C SER A 64 -10.31 4.48 -7.01
N HIS A 65 -9.29 3.94 -7.67
CA HIS A 65 -8.06 4.66 -7.99
C HIS A 65 -8.26 5.74 -9.07
N VAL A 66 -9.08 5.46 -10.10
CA VAL A 66 -9.42 6.47 -11.12
C VAL A 66 -10.19 7.65 -10.53
N ARG A 67 -11.06 7.40 -9.54
CA ARG A 67 -11.77 8.48 -8.82
C ARG A 67 -10.84 9.36 -8.00
N GLN A 68 -9.75 8.80 -7.50
CA GLN A 68 -8.74 9.49 -6.68
C GLN A 68 -7.33 9.13 -7.13
N PRO A 69 -6.85 9.66 -8.27
CA PRO A 69 -5.55 9.27 -8.81
C PRO A 69 -4.37 9.86 -8.01
N MET A 70 -4.53 11.03 -7.38
CA MET A 70 -3.42 11.73 -6.72
C MET A 70 -2.73 10.93 -5.62
N PRO A 71 -3.42 10.21 -4.71
CA PRO A 71 -2.73 9.40 -3.71
C PRO A 71 -1.93 8.25 -4.31
N LEU A 72 -2.47 7.57 -5.33
CA LEU A 72 -1.75 6.51 -6.03
C LEU A 72 -0.54 7.07 -6.80
N LEU A 73 -0.70 8.25 -7.44
CA LEU A 73 0.40 8.92 -8.12
C LEU A 73 1.50 9.31 -7.12
N SER A 74 1.14 9.86 -5.95
CA SER A 74 2.12 10.19 -4.91
C SER A 74 2.85 8.95 -4.39
N ALA A 75 2.16 7.82 -4.22
CA ALA A 75 2.77 6.55 -3.85
C ALA A 75 3.73 6.06 -4.95
N ALA A 76 3.31 6.10 -6.22
CA ALA A 76 4.14 5.69 -7.33
C ALA A 76 5.40 6.55 -7.47
N LEU A 77 5.28 7.87 -7.34
CA LEU A 77 6.42 8.79 -7.44
C LEU A 77 7.38 8.63 -6.24
N PHE A 78 6.86 8.65 -5.01
CA PHE A 78 7.73 8.62 -3.85
C PHE A 78 8.28 7.21 -3.57
N TRP A 79 7.42 6.20 -3.54
CA TRP A 79 7.86 4.82 -3.29
C TRP A 79 8.41 4.13 -4.53
N GLY A 80 7.71 4.21 -5.65
CA GLY A 80 8.12 3.53 -6.87
C GLY A 80 9.40 4.11 -7.50
N ILE A 81 9.59 5.42 -7.45
CA ILE A 81 10.76 6.06 -8.08
C ILE A 81 11.92 6.25 -7.11
N ILE A 82 11.65 6.50 -5.81
CA ILE A 82 12.69 6.87 -4.86
C ILE A 82 12.97 5.73 -3.87
N ILE A 83 12.01 5.38 -3.02
CA ILE A 83 12.26 4.53 -1.84
C ILE A 83 12.64 3.10 -2.22
N ILE A 84 11.87 2.45 -3.08
CA ILE A 84 12.11 1.05 -3.46
C ILE A 84 13.40 0.88 -4.26
N PRO A 85 13.69 1.69 -5.31
CA PRO A 85 14.96 1.59 -6.02
C PRO A 85 16.17 1.90 -5.14
N TRP A 86 16.07 2.90 -4.27
CA TRP A 86 17.15 3.20 -3.33
C TRP A 86 17.42 2.02 -2.39
N TYR A 87 16.36 1.40 -1.84
CA TYR A 87 16.52 0.17 -1.05
C TYR A 87 17.22 -0.93 -1.83
N ALA A 88 16.85 -1.17 -3.09
CA ALA A 88 17.46 -2.19 -3.92
C ALA A 88 18.94 -1.90 -4.20
N VAL A 89 19.32 -0.64 -4.36
CA VAL A 89 20.72 -0.22 -4.47
C VAL A 89 21.46 -0.47 -3.16
N LEU A 90 20.92 -0.03 -2.02
CA LEU A 90 21.53 -0.26 -0.70
C LEU A 90 21.72 -1.75 -0.39
N ALA A 91 20.78 -2.58 -0.80
CA ALA A 91 20.81 -4.02 -0.57
C ALA A 91 21.91 -4.73 -1.41
N THR A 92 22.32 -4.14 -2.53
CA THR A 92 23.31 -4.73 -3.46
C THR A 92 24.69 -4.06 -3.41
N THR A 93 24.82 -2.94 -2.69
CA THR A 93 26.09 -2.23 -2.50
C THR A 93 26.63 -2.45 -1.09
N ALA A 94 27.90 -2.10 -0.85
CA ALA A 94 28.47 -2.16 0.49
C ALA A 94 27.64 -1.32 1.49
N HIS A 95 27.25 -1.95 2.58
CA HIS A 95 26.32 -1.33 3.55
C HIS A 95 26.97 -0.17 4.30
N HIS A 96 26.46 1.02 4.08
CA HIS A 96 26.75 2.19 4.90
C HIS A 96 25.61 2.37 5.92
N PHE A 97 25.90 2.22 7.21
CA PHE A 97 24.93 2.34 8.30
C PHE A 97 24.09 3.63 8.20
N MET A 98 24.74 4.76 7.93
CA MET A 98 24.06 6.06 7.81
C MET A 98 23.04 6.09 6.67
N MET A 99 23.36 5.48 5.52
CA MET A 99 22.44 5.43 4.37
C MET A 99 21.20 4.56 4.67
N ASN A 100 21.39 3.45 5.40
CA ASN A 100 20.26 2.62 5.85
C ASN A 100 19.37 3.38 6.84
N LEU A 101 19.94 4.19 7.72
CA LEU A 101 19.18 5.02 8.65
C LEU A 101 18.37 6.08 7.91
N VAL A 102 18.97 6.78 6.95
CA VAL A 102 18.27 7.78 6.12
C VAL A 102 17.12 7.14 5.36
N TRP A 103 17.36 5.98 4.73
CA TRP A 103 16.32 5.23 4.07
C TRP A 103 15.16 4.89 5.02
N LEU A 104 15.47 4.39 6.22
CA LEU A 104 14.47 4.01 7.23
C LEU A 104 13.60 5.21 7.62
N VAL A 105 14.21 6.37 7.88
CA VAL A 105 13.48 7.60 8.23
C VAL A 105 12.55 8.03 7.10
N LEU A 106 13.02 8.03 5.86
CA LEU A 106 12.21 8.38 4.69
C LEU A 106 11.09 7.36 4.47
N ALA A 107 11.37 6.07 4.64
CA ALA A 107 10.36 5.02 4.54
C ALA A 107 9.24 5.22 5.58
N ILE A 108 9.60 5.46 6.85
CA ILE A 108 8.61 5.71 7.92
C ILE A 108 7.76 6.94 7.59
N GLN A 109 8.35 8.04 7.14
CA GLN A 109 7.62 9.25 6.76
C GLN A 109 6.68 9.03 5.57
N GLY A 110 7.07 8.16 4.64
CA GLY A 110 6.30 7.84 3.45
C GLY A 110 5.21 6.77 3.64
N MET A 111 5.14 6.10 4.79
CA MET A 111 4.23 4.95 4.99
C MET A 111 2.76 5.28 4.73
N GLU A 112 2.29 6.49 5.07
CA GLU A 112 0.91 6.90 4.78
C GLU A 112 0.60 6.90 3.27
N SER A 113 1.57 7.29 2.43
CA SER A 113 1.36 7.32 0.97
C SER A 113 1.35 5.93 0.35
N VAL A 114 2.21 5.02 0.82
CA VAL A 114 2.27 3.68 0.28
C VAL A 114 1.08 2.80 0.67
N ARG A 115 0.42 3.08 1.79
CA ARG A 115 -0.84 2.41 2.18
C ARG A 115 -1.97 2.60 1.18
N GLU A 116 -1.83 3.56 0.28
CA GLU A 116 -2.76 3.73 -0.83
C GLU A 116 -2.84 2.49 -1.73
N VAL A 117 -1.75 1.72 -1.84
CA VAL A 117 -1.70 0.46 -2.61
C VAL A 117 -2.72 -0.56 -2.09
N THR A 118 -2.92 -0.61 -0.78
CA THR A 118 -3.81 -1.57 -0.11
C THR A 118 -5.07 -0.91 0.46
N ARG A 119 -5.32 0.36 0.11
CA ARG A 119 -6.42 1.15 0.65
C ARG A 119 -7.78 0.47 0.52
N VAL A 120 -8.10 -0.02 -0.69
CA VAL A 120 -9.43 -0.60 -0.97
C VAL A 120 -9.68 -1.79 -0.07
N PHE A 121 -8.69 -2.68 0.07
CA PHE A 121 -8.75 -3.81 0.98
C PHE A 121 -8.93 -3.38 2.45
N THR A 122 -8.14 -2.41 2.90
CA THR A 122 -8.20 -1.93 4.29
C THR A 122 -9.54 -1.27 4.61
N GLU A 123 -10.12 -0.52 3.65
CA GLU A 123 -11.45 0.08 3.78
C GLU A 123 -12.54 -1.01 3.87
N ASP A 124 -12.45 -2.07 3.09
CA ASP A 124 -13.37 -3.21 3.16
C ASP A 124 -13.26 -3.96 4.48
N CYS A 125 -12.05 -4.19 4.97
CA CYS A 125 -11.85 -4.86 6.26
C CYS A 125 -12.43 -4.06 7.44
N ARG A 126 -12.51 -2.74 7.33
CA ARG A 126 -13.16 -1.88 8.33
C ARG A 126 -14.68 -1.98 8.28
N ASN A 127 -15.27 -2.24 7.11
CA ASN A 127 -16.70 -2.39 6.89
C ASN A 127 -17.08 -3.88 6.84
N ARG A 128 -17.20 -4.52 8.00
CA ARG A 128 -17.50 -5.96 8.11
C ARG A 128 -18.71 -6.39 7.28
N ILE A 129 -19.76 -5.59 7.26
CA ILE A 129 -20.99 -5.89 6.50
C ILE A 129 -20.68 -6.05 5.00
N ILE A 130 -19.88 -5.16 4.43
CA ILE A 130 -19.49 -5.22 3.02
C ILE A 130 -18.59 -6.41 2.77
N ARG A 131 -17.62 -6.63 3.66
CA ARG A 131 -16.68 -7.75 3.54
C ARG A 131 -17.37 -9.11 3.60
N ASP A 132 -18.25 -9.30 4.56
CA ASP A 132 -18.95 -10.60 4.78
C ASP A 132 -19.97 -10.87 3.67
N ALA A 133 -20.45 -9.83 2.97
CA ALA A 133 -21.30 -9.96 1.79
C ALA A 133 -20.50 -10.35 0.51
N LEU A 134 -19.16 -10.22 0.50
CA LEU A 134 -18.34 -10.60 -0.65
C LEU A 134 -18.02 -12.11 -0.63
N PRO A 135 -18.29 -12.84 -1.72
CA PRO A 135 -18.06 -14.30 -1.79
C PRO A 135 -16.58 -14.66 -1.99
N PHE A 136 -15.66 -13.81 -1.56
CA PHE A 136 -14.23 -13.99 -1.78
C PHE A 136 -13.47 -14.22 -0.48
N GLY A 137 -12.54 -15.17 -0.50
CA GLY A 137 -11.60 -15.36 0.61
C GLY A 137 -10.70 -14.13 0.78
N ARG A 138 -10.28 -13.87 2.02
CA ARG A 138 -9.49 -12.71 2.45
C ARG A 138 -8.28 -12.41 1.55
N ILE A 139 -7.47 -13.43 1.26
CA ILE A 139 -6.27 -13.27 0.44
C ILE A 139 -6.61 -12.95 -1.01
N ARG A 140 -7.66 -13.59 -1.55
CA ARG A 140 -8.10 -13.31 -2.92
C ARG A 140 -8.57 -11.87 -3.06
N LEU A 141 -9.27 -11.37 -2.05
CA LEU A 141 -9.71 -9.98 -2.02
C LEU A 141 -8.51 -9.02 -1.93
N LEU A 142 -7.57 -9.28 -1.01
CA LEU A 142 -6.34 -8.49 -0.86
C LEU A 142 -5.58 -8.40 -2.19
N LEU A 143 -5.31 -9.53 -2.82
CA LEU A 143 -4.57 -9.58 -4.08
C LEU A 143 -5.34 -8.89 -5.21
N ALA A 144 -6.65 -9.11 -5.33
CA ALA A 144 -7.45 -8.49 -6.38
C ALA A 144 -7.54 -6.96 -6.22
N ASP A 145 -7.67 -6.46 -5.00
CA ASP A 145 -7.78 -5.03 -4.70
C ASP A 145 -6.43 -4.31 -4.86
N SER A 146 -5.31 -5.00 -4.62
CA SER A 146 -3.97 -4.39 -4.67
C SER A 146 -3.25 -4.59 -6.01
N VAL A 147 -3.68 -5.52 -6.86
CA VAL A 147 -2.93 -5.90 -8.09
C VAL A 147 -2.61 -4.72 -8.99
N LEU A 148 -3.55 -3.82 -9.23
CA LEU A 148 -3.34 -2.66 -10.10
C LEU A 148 -2.32 -1.68 -9.49
N ALA A 149 -2.52 -1.32 -8.23
CA ALA A 149 -1.64 -0.37 -7.55
C ALA A 149 -0.22 -0.95 -7.37
N ALA A 150 -0.13 -2.23 -7.02
CA ALA A 150 1.14 -2.95 -6.91
C ALA A 150 1.86 -3.05 -8.25
N SER A 151 1.15 -3.34 -9.36
CA SER A 151 1.76 -3.40 -10.70
C SER A 151 2.32 -2.05 -11.14
N ILE A 152 1.62 -0.95 -10.86
CA ILE A 152 2.13 0.41 -11.13
C ILE A 152 3.39 0.67 -10.30
N LEU A 153 3.38 0.30 -9.02
CA LEU A 153 4.54 0.51 -8.14
C LEU A 153 5.76 -0.28 -8.61
N VAL A 154 5.58 -1.57 -8.96
CA VAL A 154 6.64 -2.42 -9.51
C VAL A 154 7.16 -1.88 -10.84
N ALA A 155 6.27 -1.42 -11.73
CA ALA A 155 6.69 -0.86 -13.01
C ALA A 155 7.53 0.42 -12.83
N CYS A 156 7.10 1.33 -11.96
CA CYS A 156 7.86 2.54 -11.63
C CYS A 156 9.21 2.21 -10.98
N ALA A 157 9.23 1.28 -10.01
CA ALA A 157 10.47 0.87 -9.34
C ALA A 157 11.43 0.15 -10.29
N GLY A 158 10.90 -0.72 -11.15
CA GLY A 158 11.68 -1.40 -12.18
C GLY A 158 12.29 -0.43 -13.18
N ALA A 159 11.50 0.51 -13.71
CA ALA A 159 11.98 1.53 -14.63
C ALA A 159 13.09 2.38 -13.99
N SER A 160 12.89 2.85 -12.76
CA SER A 160 13.89 3.63 -12.03
C SER A 160 15.17 2.83 -11.77
N THR A 161 15.03 1.55 -11.41
CA THR A 161 16.17 0.65 -11.17
C THR A 161 16.99 0.43 -12.45
N LEU A 162 16.31 0.27 -13.59
CA LEU A 162 16.97 0.15 -14.89
C LEU A 162 17.72 1.44 -15.29
N LEU A 163 17.14 2.62 -15.01
CA LEU A 163 17.76 3.91 -15.27
C LEU A 163 19.01 4.14 -14.39
N ILE A 164 18.94 3.77 -13.12
CA ILE A 164 20.06 3.90 -12.17
C ILE A 164 21.16 2.89 -12.49
N GLY A 165 20.80 1.70 -12.95
CA GLY A 165 21.69 0.57 -13.23
C GLY A 165 22.40 0.64 -14.60
N THR A 166 22.34 1.78 -15.32
CA THR A 166 23.07 1.93 -16.59
C THR A 166 24.58 1.81 -16.36
N GLY A 167 25.19 0.74 -16.87
CA GLY A 167 26.61 0.42 -16.67
C GLY A 167 26.90 -0.69 -15.66
N GLU A 168 25.88 -1.24 -15.01
CA GLU A 168 26.05 -2.39 -14.10
C GLU A 168 25.89 -3.73 -14.82
N THR A 169 26.31 -4.80 -14.13
CA THR A 169 26.20 -6.16 -14.68
C THR A 169 24.75 -6.64 -14.68
N VAL A 170 24.36 -7.41 -15.68
CA VAL A 170 23.02 -7.98 -15.82
C VAL A 170 22.54 -8.73 -14.56
N PRO A 171 23.35 -9.57 -13.89
CA PRO A 171 22.91 -10.25 -12.67
C PRO A 171 22.59 -9.27 -11.53
N THR A 172 23.35 -8.20 -11.35
CA THR A 172 23.07 -7.18 -10.33
C THR A 172 21.74 -6.49 -10.56
N ILE A 173 21.45 -6.12 -11.81
CA ILE A 173 20.17 -5.51 -12.18
C ILE A 173 19.01 -6.50 -11.92
N ALA A 174 19.18 -7.77 -12.28
CA ALA A 174 18.17 -8.80 -12.05
C ALA A 174 17.86 -8.98 -10.55
N VAL A 175 18.89 -9.00 -9.69
CA VAL A 175 18.72 -9.08 -8.23
C VAL A 175 17.97 -7.86 -7.71
N ARG A 176 18.30 -6.65 -8.16
CA ARG A 176 17.60 -5.44 -7.76
C ARG A 176 16.13 -5.45 -8.18
N LEU A 177 15.82 -5.92 -9.38
CA LEU A 177 14.42 -6.06 -9.83
C LEU A 177 13.65 -7.07 -8.97
N LEU A 178 14.27 -8.18 -8.59
CA LEU A 178 13.69 -9.14 -7.65
C LEU A 178 13.43 -8.52 -6.27
N ILE A 179 14.36 -7.71 -5.76
CA ILE A 179 14.19 -6.97 -4.50
C ILE A 179 13.03 -5.98 -4.60
N CYS A 180 12.92 -5.24 -5.70
CA CYS A 180 11.82 -4.30 -5.93
C CYS A 180 10.45 -5.02 -5.93
N ALA A 181 10.34 -6.12 -6.64
CA ALA A 181 9.14 -6.95 -6.68
C ALA A 181 8.82 -7.55 -5.30
N GLY A 182 9.82 -8.08 -4.61
CA GLY A 182 9.69 -8.64 -3.27
C GLY A 182 9.27 -7.61 -2.24
N MET A 183 9.81 -6.39 -2.31
CA MET A 183 9.42 -5.29 -1.42
C MET A 183 7.97 -4.88 -1.62
N THR A 184 7.51 -4.80 -2.87
CA THR A 184 6.11 -4.53 -3.18
C THR A 184 5.19 -5.67 -2.69
N LEU A 185 5.62 -6.93 -2.88
CA LEU A 185 4.90 -8.10 -2.35
C LEU A 185 4.82 -8.06 -0.82
N SER A 186 5.92 -7.69 -0.14
CA SER A 186 5.97 -7.54 1.31
C SER A 186 5.00 -6.49 1.82
N LEU A 187 4.89 -5.38 1.11
CA LEU A 187 3.96 -4.31 1.42
C LEU A 187 2.49 -4.78 1.31
N VAL A 188 2.16 -5.51 0.24
CA VAL A 188 0.82 -6.08 0.07
C VAL A 188 0.54 -7.15 1.14
N ALA A 189 1.50 -8.06 1.40
CA ALA A 189 1.32 -9.14 2.36
C ALA A 189 1.11 -8.63 3.79
N THR A 190 1.87 -7.62 4.20
CA THR A 190 1.75 -7.05 5.56
C THR A 190 0.43 -6.33 5.80
N ALA A 191 -0.28 -5.89 4.74
CA ALA A 191 -1.61 -5.29 4.88
C ALA A 191 -2.66 -6.24 5.49
N ILE A 192 -2.39 -7.55 5.53
CA ILE A 192 -3.27 -8.51 6.21
C ILE A 192 -3.38 -8.23 7.71
N TYR A 193 -2.35 -7.61 8.31
CA TYR A 193 -2.36 -7.21 9.71
C TYR A 193 -3.34 -6.06 9.99
N ASP A 194 -3.78 -5.32 8.97
CA ASP A 194 -4.80 -4.29 9.11
C ASP A 194 -6.23 -4.88 9.20
N ASP A 195 -6.40 -6.16 8.86
CA ASP A 195 -7.68 -6.86 9.04
C ASP A 195 -7.93 -7.15 10.52
N PRO A 196 -8.97 -6.56 11.16
CA PRO A 196 -9.27 -6.78 12.57
C PRO A 196 -9.71 -8.22 12.89
N SER A 197 -10.15 -8.98 11.88
CA SER A 197 -10.55 -10.39 12.05
C SER A 197 -9.37 -11.37 11.94
N TYR A 198 -8.22 -10.91 11.45
CA TYR A 198 -7.01 -11.72 11.43
C TYR A 198 -6.33 -11.73 12.81
N LYS A 199 -6.32 -12.88 13.46
CA LYS A 199 -5.70 -13.06 14.81
C LYS A 199 -4.60 -14.11 14.71
N PRO A 200 -3.35 -13.73 14.52
CA PRO A 200 -2.23 -14.67 14.45
C PRO A 200 -1.76 -15.08 15.87
N GLY A 201 -2.58 -15.70 16.68
CA GLY A 201 -2.21 -16.30 17.96
C GLY A 201 -1.50 -15.44 19.03
N ALA A 202 -0.72 -14.44 18.64
CA ALA A 202 0.02 -13.50 19.47
C ALA A 202 -0.48 -12.06 19.26
N LYS A 203 -0.01 -11.10 20.07
CA LYS A 203 -0.26 -9.67 19.86
C LYS A 203 0.27 -9.28 18.48
N LYS A 204 -0.65 -9.00 17.55
CA LYS A 204 -0.28 -8.69 16.17
C LYS A 204 0.46 -7.35 16.08
N PRO A 205 1.58 -7.28 15.34
CA PRO A 205 2.19 -6.01 15.01
C PRO A 205 1.28 -5.22 14.07
N GLY A 206 1.42 -3.91 14.01
CA GLY A 206 0.83 -3.12 12.93
C GLY A 206 1.47 -3.49 11.59
N SER A 207 0.74 -3.29 10.49
CA SER A 207 1.25 -3.56 9.14
C SER A 207 2.56 -2.83 8.85
N ASP A 208 2.72 -1.58 9.34
CA ASP A 208 3.94 -0.80 9.19
C ASP A 208 5.13 -1.43 9.87
N VAL A 209 4.94 -1.83 11.14
CA VAL A 209 6.00 -2.46 11.93
C VAL A 209 6.42 -3.78 11.29
N ALA A 210 5.46 -4.60 10.85
CA ALA A 210 5.73 -5.85 10.16
C ALA A 210 6.53 -5.64 8.87
N PHE A 211 6.15 -4.63 8.07
CA PHE A 211 6.85 -4.29 6.85
C PHE A 211 8.29 -3.83 7.10
N ILE A 212 8.49 -2.90 8.05
CA ILE A 212 9.82 -2.40 8.41
C ILE A 212 10.71 -3.51 8.94
N CYS A 213 10.18 -4.39 9.81
CA CYS A 213 10.93 -5.54 10.32
C CYS A 213 11.36 -6.49 9.18
N LEU A 214 10.48 -6.71 8.21
CA LEU A 214 10.79 -7.54 7.05
C LEU A 214 11.91 -6.91 6.18
N CYS A 215 11.82 -5.60 5.92
CA CYS A 215 12.86 -4.87 5.19
C CYS A 215 14.19 -4.90 5.93
N ALA A 216 14.20 -4.73 7.25
CA ALA A 216 15.41 -4.81 8.06
C ALA A 216 16.03 -6.22 8.03
N ALA A 217 15.21 -7.27 8.17
CA ALA A 217 15.67 -8.65 8.08
C ALA A 217 16.29 -8.97 6.70
N ALA A 218 15.67 -8.47 5.63
CA ALA A 218 16.20 -8.67 4.28
C ALA A 218 17.50 -7.88 4.05
N LEU A 219 17.65 -6.66 4.59
CA LEU A 219 18.93 -5.92 4.55
C LEU A 219 20.05 -6.67 5.28
N LEU A 220 19.76 -7.27 6.43
CA LEU A 220 20.73 -8.10 7.14
C LEU A 220 21.13 -9.33 6.31
N ALA A 221 20.16 -9.99 5.67
CA ALA A 221 20.41 -11.11 4.78
C ALA A 221 21.23 -10.69 3.53
N CYS A 222 20.96 -9.52 2.96
CA CYS A 222 21.76 -8.95 1.86
C CYS A 222 23.20 -8.66 2.28
N GLY A 223 23.44 -8.35 3.56
CA GLY A 223 24.80 -8.19 4.10
C GLY A 223 25.64 -9.48 4.04
N MET A 224 24.98 -10.64 4.00
CA MET A 224 25.62 -11.94 3.79
C MET A 224 25.72 -12.28 2.30
N ASP A 225 24.62 -12.18 1.58
CA ASP A 225 24.51 -12.39 0.14
C ASP A 225 23.29 -11.67 -0.41
N ALA A 226 23.46 -10.91 -1.50
CA ALA A 226 22.38 -10.17 -2.15
C ALA A 226 21.24 -11.10 -2.65
N MET A 227 21.57 -12.30 -3.11
CA MET A 227 20.57 -13.30 -3.52
C MET A 227 19.79 -13.83 -2.32
N LEU A 228 20.42 -14.00 -1.16
CA LEU A 228 19.75 -14.40 0.07
C LEU A 228 18.74 -13.33 0.50
N GLY A 229 19.11 -12.06 0.45
CA GLY A 229 18.20 -10.95 0.75
C GLY A 229 17.01 -10.89 -0.20
N ALA A 230 17.23 -11.07 -1.50
CA ALA A 230 16.16 -11.16 -2.48
C ALA A 230 15.22 -12.36 -2.21
N ALA A 231 15.77 -13.50 -1.84
CA ALA A 231 15.00 -14.68 -1.45
C ALA A 231 14.13 -14.42 -0.20
N VAL A 232 14.68 -13.80 0.83
CA VAL A 232 13.93 -13.41 2.03
C VAL A 232 12.76 -12.50 1.69
N MET A 233 12.98 -11.49 0.81
CA MET A 233 11.95 -10.56 0.38
C MET A 233 10.80 -11.21 -0.40
N ILE A 234 10.99 -12.36 -1.00
CA ILE A 234 9.97 -13.09 -1.75
C ILE A 234 9.32 -14.18 -0.87
N ILE A 235 10.15 -14.98 -0.20
CA ILE A 235 9.68 -16.17 0.53
C ILE A 235 8.91 -15.77 1.78
N ALA A 236 9.39 -14.78 2.55
CA ALA A 236 8.74 -14.38 3.79
C ALA A 236 7.31 -13.84 3.56
N PRO A 237 7.05 -12.87 2.66
CA PRO A 237 5.69 -12.41 2.39
C PRO A 237 4.81 -13.49 1.75
N ALA A 238 5.37 -14.34 0.89
CA ALA A 238 4.62 -15.47 0.33
C ALA A 238 4.18 -16.46 1.41
N SER A 239 5.06 -16.76 2.38
CA SER A 239 4.72 -17.60 3.54
C SER A 239 3.67 -16.96 4.45
N MET A 240 3.75 -15.64 4.66
CA MET A 240 2.72 -14.89 5.41
C MET A 240 1.35 -15.01 4.74
N LEU A 241 1.27 -14.82 3.43
CA LEU A 241 0.03 -14.97 2.67
C LEU A 241 -0.48 -16.41 2.71
N TYR A 242 0.41 -17.41 2.63
CA TYR A 242 0.04 -18.81 2.72
C TYR A 242 -0.54 -19.17 4.10
N LEU A 243 0.10 -18.74 5.18
CA LEU A 243 -0.37 -18.96 6.55
C LEU A 243 -1.70 -18.25 6.83
N ALA A 244 -1.89 -17.07 6.27
CA ALA A 244 -3.12 -16.32 6.42
C ALA A 244 -4.31 -16.91 5.63
N ARG A 245 -4.08 -17.88 4.74
CA ARG A 245 -5.12 -18.61 4.01
C ARG A 245 -5.86 -19.61 4.90
N ARG A 246 -5.21 -20.10 5.96
CA ARG A 246 -5.80 -21.02 6.94
C ARG A 246 -6.65 -20.25 7.95
#